data_dd7a5bd22cffad21762c38c3bb2ef4a7
#
_entry.id   dd7a5bd22cffad21762c38c3bb2ef4a7
#
_cell.length_a   1.000
_cell.length_b   1.000
_cell.length_c   1.000
_cell.angle_alpha   90.00
_cell.angle_beta   90.00
_cell.angle_gamma   90.00
#
_symmetry.space_group_name_H-M   'P 1'
#
loop_
_entity.id
_entity.type
_entity.pdbx_description
1 polymer ?
#
loop_
_entity_poly.entity_id
_entity_poly.type
_entity_poly.pdbx_seq_one_letter_code
_entity_poly.pdbx_strand_id
1 'polypeptide(L)'
;MKRMAWVRCLLGACLGISISTVIAIVMSAMLGDGTYYAVHPQLIQDMGSELAAVVLQTGVSVLYGAAWGGASLIWEREDWSLTRQTLTHLVICSLATFPVAYVMRWMGRDVMGVVSYFAIFLAVYAGVWGFQFARMKRRIACINRCMQQWGSGAE
;
A
#
# COMPACT_ATOMS: atom_id res chain seq x y z
N MET A 1 9.06 -9.84 18.57
CA MET A 1 8.74 -8.59 17.84
C MET A 1 9.75 -8.27 16.73
N LYS A 2 11.07 -8.13 16.98
CA LYS A 2 12.06 -7.78 15.94
C LYS A 2 12.07 -8.75 14.74
N ARG A 3 12.06 -10.07 14.98
CA ARG A 3 12.07 -11.09 13.91
C ARG A 3 10.84 -11.02 13.00
N MET A 4 9.65 -10.77 13.56
CA MET A 4 8.43 -10.60 12.78
C MET A 4 8.46 -9.33 11.92
N ALA A 5 9.03 -8.23 12.44
CA ALA A 5 9.20 -7.00 11.67
C ALA A 5 10.09 -7.23 10.44
N TRP A 6 11.23 -7.89 10.61
CA TRP A 6 12.12 -8.21 9.49
C TRP A 6 11.45 -9.08 8.40
N VAL A 7 10.73 -10.12 8.83
CA VAL A 7 10.01 -11.00 7.88
C VAL A 7 8.97 -10.21 7.09
N ARG A 8 8.23 -9.31 7.74
CA ARG A 8 7.23 -8.47 7.05
C ARG A 8 7.85 -7.46 6.11
N CYS A 9 8.96 -6.84 6.50
CA CYS A 9 9.68 -5.95 5.60
C CYS A 9 10.22 -6.70 4.37
N LEU A 10 10.77 -7.90 4.54
CA LEU A 10 11.24 -8.74 3.43
C LEU A 10 10.09 -9.18 2.52
N LEU A 11 8.99 -9.67 3.08
CA LEU A 11 7.80 -10.01 2.29
C LEU A 11 7.23 -8.79 1.57
N GLY A 12 7.18 -7.65 2.24
CA GLY A 12 6.78 -6.38 1.65
C GLY A 12 7.69 -5.98 0.49
N ALA A 13 9.00 -6.11 0.64
CA ALA A 13 9.97 -5.82 -0.42
C ALA A 13 9.73 -6.71 -1.66
N CYS A 14 9.54 -8.02 -1.46
CA CYS A 14 9.21 -8.93 -2.56
C CYS A 14 7.90 -8.57 -3.26
N LEU A 15 6.86 -8.24 -2.47
CA LEU A 15 5.58 -7.78 -3.01
C LEU A 15 5.72 -6.45 -3.76
N GLY A 16 6.55 -5.53 -3.26
CA GLY A 16 6.82 -4.25 -3.92
C GLY A 16 7.39 -4.43 -5.33
N ILE A 17 8.36 -5.32 -5.51
CA ILE A 17 8.92 -5.65 -6.83
C ILE A 17 7.84 -6.29 -7.71
N SER A 18 7.10 -7.27 -7.19
CA SER A 18 6.07 -7.98 -7.95
C SER A 18 4.97 -7.04 -8.44
N ILE A 19 4.50 -6.15 -7.58
CA ILE A 19 3.49 -5.14 -7.92
C ILE A 19 4.05 -4.16 -8.97
N SER A 20 5.29 -3.69 -8.79
CA SER A 20 5.94 -2.80 -9.75
C SER A 20 6.02 -3.42 -11.14
N THR A 21 6.37 -4.72 -11.22
CA THR A 21 6.41 -5.46 -12.48
C THR A 21 5.02 -5.56 -13.13
N VAL A 22 3.99 -5.88 -12.35
CA VAL A 22 2.61 -5.94 -12.87
C VAL A 22 2.16 -4.57 -13.38
N ILE A 23 2.47 -3.51 -12.65
CA ILE A 23 2.15 -2.13 -13.09
C ILE A 23 2.88 -1.80 -14.40
N ALA A 24 4.15 -2.17 -14.55
CA ALA A 24 4.92 -1.96 -15.77
C ALA A 24 4.29 -2.69 -16.98
N ILE A 25 3.83 -3.93 -16.79
CA ILE A 25 3.13 -4.70 -17.82
C ILE A 25 1.82 -4.02 -18.23
N VAL A 26 1.00 -3.63 -17.24
CA VAL A 26 -0.28 -2.96 -17.51
C VAL A 26 -0.07 -1.62 -18.22
N MET A 27 0.89 -0.82 -17.77
CA MET A 27 1.22 0.46 -18.39
C MET A 27 1.70 0.27 -19.83
N SER A 28 2.56 -0.73 -20.11
CA SER A 28 3.02 -1.05 -21.45
C SER A 28 1.85 -1.46 -22.36
N ALA A 29 0.92 -2.26 -21.83
CA ALA A 29 -0.28 -2.65 -22.57
C ALA A 29 -1.21 -1.46 -22.87
N MET A 30 -1.30 -0.47 -21.96
CA MET A 30 -2.10 0.75 -22.14
C MET A 30 -1.49 1.71 -23.17
N LEU A 31 -0.16 1.74 -23.32
CA LEU A 31 0.51 2.51 -24.35
C LEU A 31 0.25 1.95 -25.75
N GLY A 32 0.04 0.65 -25.85
CA GLY A 32 -0.51 -0.01 -27.05
C GLY A 32 0.41 -0.07 -28.28
N ASP A 33 1.70 0.25 -28.12
CA ASP A 33 2.70 0.23 -29.20
C ASP A 33 3.42 -1.14 -29.38
N GLY A 34 3.03 -2.12 -28.56
CA GLY A 34 3.64 -3.46 -28.55
C GLY A 34 5.00 -3.54 -27.86
N THR A 35 5.49 -2.44 -27.29
CA THR A 35 6.78 -2.37 -26.60
C THR A 35 6.60 -2.57 -25.10
N TYR A 36 7.48 -3.32 -24.47
CA TYR A 36 7.50 -3.43 -23.01
C TYR A 36 8.36 -2.31 -22.40
N TYR A 37 7.74 -1.52 -21.54
CA TYR A 37 8.39 -0.47 -20.77
C TYR A 37 8.56 -0.92 -19.32
N ALA A 38 9.77 -1.25 -18.92
CA ALA A 38 10.09 -1.63 -17.53
C ALA A 38 9.85 -0.48 -16.56
N VAL A 39 10.00 0.77 -17.03
CA VAL A 39 9.83 2.01 -16.29
C VAL A 39 9.12 3.05 -17.15
N HIS A 40 8.58 4.09 -16.52
CA HIS A 40 7.93 5.17 -17.25
C HIS A 40 8.92 5.88 -18.20
N PRO A 41 8.58 6.09 -19.51
CA PRO A 41 9.52 6.67 -20.48
C PRO A 41 10.11 8.02 -20.06
N GLN A 42 9.34 8.86 -19.37
CA GLN A 42 9.84 10.13 -18.84
C GLN A 42 10.89 9.96 -17.74
N LEU A 43 10.85 8.86 -16.97
CA LEU A 43 11.89 8.57 -15.99
C LEU A 43 13.21 8.21 -16.66
N ILE A 44 13.17 7.53 -17.82
CA ILE A 44 14.36 7.24 -18.63
C ILE A 44 15.00 8.54 -19.12
N GLN A 45 14.17 9.48 -19.59
CA GLN A 45 14.63 10.80 -20.02
C GLN A 45 15.25 11.60 -18.88
N ASP A 46 14.63 11.58 -17.70
CA ASP A 46 15.15 12.27 -16.50
C ASP A 46 16.50 11.70 -16.04
N MET A 47 16.68 10.39 -16.16
CA MET A 47 17.88 9.67 -15.70
C MET A 47 18.99 9.60 -16.78
N GLY A 48 18.65 9.90 -18.04
CA GLY A 48 19.57 9.80 -19.18
C GLY A 48 20.00 8.38 -19.55
N SER A 49 19.50 7.34 -18.84
CA SER A 49 19.83 5.94 -19.06
C SER A 49 18.69 5.03 -18.61
N GLU A 50 18.29 4.10 -19.46
CA GLU A 50 17.27 3.09 -19.13
C GLU A 50 17.70 2.23 -17.95
N LEU A 51 18.95 1.74 -17.96
CA LEU A 51 19.48 0.94 -16.87
C LEU A 51 19.43 1.69 -15.53
N ALA A 52 19.82 2.96 -15.51
CA ALA A 52 19.78 3.78 -14.30
C ALA A 52 18.33 3.95 -13.79
N ALA A 53 17.37 4.17 -14.68
CA ALA A 53 15.95 4.29 -14.35
C ALA A 53 15.40 2.97 -13.76
N VAL A 54 15.73 1.81 -14.37
CA VAL A 54 15.31 0.49 -13.89
C VAL A 54 15.92 0.17 -12.52
N VAL A 55 17.20 0.44 -12.32
CA VAL A 55 17.88 0.21 -11.02
C VAL A 55 17.25 1.10 -9.93
N LEU A 56 17.00 2.37 -10.24
CA LEU A 56 16.34 3.28 -9.32
C LEU A 56 14.93 2.80 -8.97
N GLN A 57 14.11 2.46 -9.97
CA GLN A 57 12.75 1.98 -9.74
C GLN A 57 12.71 0.68 -8.92
N THR A 58 13.62 -0.26 -9.21
CA THR A 58 13.72 -1.51 -8.45
C THR A 58 14.09 -1.24 -7.00
N GLY A 59 15.12 -0.43 -6.76
CA GLY A 59 15.55 -0.04 -5.41
C GLY A 59 14.44 0.65 -4.62
N VAL A 60 13.75 1.61 -5.25
CA VAL A 60 12.62 2.30 -4.64
C VAL A 60 11.45 1.36 -4.37
N SER A 61 11.14 0.43 -5.28
CA SER A 61 10.08 -0.57 -5.09
C SER A 61 10.35 -1.50 -3.91
N VAL A 62 11.61 -1.91 -3.70
CA VAL A 62 12.06 -2.68 -2.53
C VAL A 62 11.82 -1.88 -1.24
N LEU A 63 12.31 -0.64 -1.19
CA LEU A 63 12.19 0.21 0.00
C LEU A 63 10.73 0.55 0.30
N TYR A 64 9.97 0.87 -0.72
CA TYR A 64 8.54 1.17 -0.62
C TYR A 64 7.74 -0.04 -0.11
N GLY A 65 7.97 -1.21 -0.69
CA GLY A 65 7.33 -2.45 -0.24
C GLY A 65 7.73 -2.81 1.18
N ALA A 66 9.01 -2.65 1.56
CA ALA A 66 9.48 -2.87 2.93
C ALA A 66 8.82 -1.90 3.92
N ALA A 67 8.64 -0.62 3.56
CA ALA A 67 7.96 0.38 4.38
C ALA A 67 6.48 -0.02 4.64
N TRP A 68 5.76 -0.44 3.60
CA TRP A 68 4.38 -0.94 3.73
C TRP A 68 4.30 -2.21 4.57
N GLY A 69 5.23 -3.16 4.35
CA GLY A 69 5.34 -4.38 5.16
C GLY A 69 5.59 -4.07 6.63
N GLY A 70 6.48 -3.12 6.92
CA GLY A 70 6.76 -2.64 8.27
C GLY A 70 5.56 -1.91 8.90
N ALA A 71 4.91 -1.04 8.14
CA ALA A 71 3.71 -0.30 8.58
C ALA A 71 2.56 -1.23 8.97
N SER A 72 2.48 -2.44 8.39
CA SER A 72 1.47 -3.43 8.75
C SER A 72 1.51 -3.89 10.21
N LEU A 73 2.62 -3.69 10.92
CA LEU A 73 2.75 -3.98 12.35
C LEU A 73 1.87 -3.08 13.24
N ILE A 74 1.43 -1.94 12.72
CA ILE A 74 0.52 -1.03 13.43
C ILE A 74 -0.80 -1.73 13.76
N TRP A 75 -1.25 -2.63 12.89
CA TRP A 75 -2.50 -3.37 13.07
C TRP A 75 -2.46 -4.46 14.17
N GLU A 76 -1.28 -4.78 14.69
CA GLU A 76 -1.10 -5.74 15.80
C GLU A 76 -1.04 -5.07 17.18
N ARG A 77 -1.17 -3.74 17.23
CA ARG A 77 -1.19 -3.01 18.48
C ARG A 77 -2.56 -3.10 19.15
N GLU A 78 -2.71 -4.05 20.07
CA GLU A 78 -3.95 -4.28 20.82
C GLU A 78 -4.30 -3.12 21.78
N ASP A 79 -3.29 -2.38 22.23
CA ASP A 79 -3.39 -1.21 23.11
C ASP A 79 -3.89 0.06 22.39
N TRP A 80 -4.02 0.04 21.06
CA TRP A 80 -4.44 1.19 20.25
C TRP A 80 -5.88 1.05 19.77
N SER A 81 -6.63 2.15 19.83
CA SER A 81 -7.93 2.19 19.18
C SER A 81 -7.78 2.03 17.65
N LEU A 82 -8.78 1.45 17.01
CA LEU A 82 -8.78 1.27 15.55
C LEU A 82 -8.53 2.59 14.82
N THR A 83 -9.12 3.68 15.28
CA THR A 83 -8.94 5.00 14.69
C THR A 83 -7.47 5.45 14.76
N ARG A 84 -6.80 5.23 15.91
CA ARG A 84 -5.39 5.58 16.08
C ARG A 84 -4.49 4.74 15.17
N GLN A 85 -4.74 3.43 15.06
CA GLN A 85 -4.01 2.54 14.15
C GLN A 85 -4.17 3.00 12.70
N THR A 86 -5.41 3.27 12.28
CA THR A 86 -5.75 3.70 10.92
C THR A 86 -5.08 5.03 10.58
N LEU A 87 -5.20 6.02 11.45
CA LEU A 87 -4.65 7.35 11.19
C LEU A 87 -3.11 7.33 11.14
N THR A 88 -2.47 6.60 12.07
CA THR A 88 -1.01 6.46 12.07
C THR A 88 -0.53 5.74 10.81
N HIS A 89 -1.19 4.65 10.43
CA HIS A 89 -0.87 3.92 9.20
C HIS A 89 -1.07 4.79 7.97
N LEU A 90 -2.17 5.56 7.88
CA LEU A 90 -2.43 6.49 6.78
C LEU A 90 -1.29 7.51 6.65
N VAL A 91 -0.87 8.15 7.74
CA VAL A 91 0.19 9.16 7.71
C VAL A 91 1.51 8.54 7.23
N ILE A 92 1.91 7.39 7.78
CA ILE A 92 3.16 6.71 7.38
C ILE A 92 3.13 6.31 5.91
N CYS A 93 2.02 5.69 5.47
CA CYS A 93 1.88 5.28 4.07
C CYS A 93 1.80 6.47 3.12
N SER A 94 1.16 7.58 3.50
CA SER A 94 1.16 8.81 2.70
C SER A 94 2.57 9.38 2.54
N LEU A 95 3.31 9.50 3.64
CA LEU A 95 4.69 10.00 3.63
C LEU A 95 5.63 9.11 2.80
N ALA A 96 5.38 7.82 2.73
CA ALA A 96 6.14 6.92 1.87
C ALA A 96 5.69 7.01 0.40
N THR A 97 4.38 7.07 0.14
CA THR A 97 3.80 6.97 -1.20
C THR A 97 4.03 8.23 -2.04
N PHE A 98 3.77 9.42 -1.48
CA PHE A 98 3.80 10.66 -2.28
C PHE A 98 5.18 11.01 -2.83
N PRO A 99 6.28 10.98 -2.05
CA PRO A 99 7.61 11.24 -2.60
C PRO A 99 8.00 10.24 -3.66
N VAL A 100 7.68 8.95 -3.44
CA VAL A 100 7.97 7.87 -4.39
C VAL A 100 7.19 8.08 -5.69
N ALA A 101 5.88 8.31 -5.62
CA ALA A 101 5.03 8.53 -6.79
C ALA A 101 5.47 9.75 -7.62
N TYR A 102 5.91 10.81 -6.94
CA TYR A 102 6.43 12.01 -7.60
C TYR A 102 7.75 11.75 -8.32
N VAL A 103 8.72 11.12 -7.64
CA VAL A 103 10.04 10.82 -8.21
C VAL A 103 9.92 9.79 -9.34
N MET A 104 9.10 8.76 -9.16
CA MET A 104 8.92 7.67 -10.13
C MET A 104 8.01 8.03 -11.32
N ARG A 105 7.53 9.26 -11.41
CA ARG A 105 6.59 9.69 -12.47
C ARG A 105 5.28 8.89 -12.51
N TRP A 106 4.84 8.35 -11.36
CA TRP A 106 3.56 7.66 -11.27
C TRP A 106 2.36 8.62 -11.22
N MET A 107 2.61 9.89 -10.95
CA MET A 107 1.61 10.95 -11.02
C MET A 107 2.11 12.11 -11.87
N GLY A 108 1.17 12.84 -12.50
CA GLY A 108 1.48 14.11 -13.18
C GLY A 108 2.13 15.09 -12.20
N ARG A 109 3.11 15.84 -12.69
CA ARG A 109 3.78 16.90 -11.88
C ARG A 109 3.02 18.24 -11.90
N ASP A 110 1.86 18.25 -12.53
CA ASP A 110 0.90 19.34 -12.48
C ASP A 110 0.00 19.25 -11.25
N VAL A 111 -0.62 20.35 -10.87
CA VAL A 111 -1.50 20.42 -9.69
C VAL A 111 -2.65 19.41 -9.79
N MET A 112 -3.23 19.25 -10.99
CA MET A 112 -4.33 18.32 -11.22
C MET A 112 -3.89 16.87 -11.07
N GLY A 113 -2.71 16.49 -11.53
CA GLY A 113 -2.13 15.15 -11.37
C GLY A 113 -1.90 14.82 -9.90
N VAL A 114 -1.33 15.74 -9.12
CA VAL A 114 -1.12 15.57 -7.68
C VAL A 114 -2.46 15.41 -6.94
N VAL A 115 -3.43 16.28 -7.21
CA VAL A 115 -4.75 16.23 -6.56
C VAL A 115 -5.51 14.96 -6.93
N SER A 116 -5.49 14.56 -8.20
CA SER A 116 -6.14 13.33 -8.68
C SER A 116 -5.53 12.08 -8.03
N TYR A 117 -4.21 12.01 -7.97
CA TYR A 117 -3.51 10.89 -7.32
C TYR A 117 -3.84 10.81 -5.83
N PHE A 118 -3.85 11.96 -5.14
CA PHE A 118 -4.23 12.03 -3.72
C PHE A 118 -5.68 11.61 -3.48
N ALA A 119 -6.61 12.05 -4.33
CA ALA A 119 -8.02 11.68 -4.24
C ALA A 119 -8.22 10.17 -4.42
N ILE A 120 -7.56 9.56 -5.41
CA ILE A 120 -7.60 8.10 -5.65
C ILE A 120 -7.01 7.36 -4.44
N PHE A 121 -5.86 7.81 -3.92
CA PHE A 121 -5.23 7.21 -2.75
C PHE A 121 -6.17 7.22 -1.54
N LEU A 122 -6.81 8.36 -1.24
CA LEU A 122 -7.76 8.47 -0.14
C LEU A 122 -9.01 7.61 -0.36
N ALA A 123 -9.52 7.53 -1.59
CA ALA A 123 -10.69 6.70 -1.91
C ALA A 123 -10.39 5.21 -1.68
N VAL A 124 -9.24 4.73 -2.15
CA VAL A 124 -8.78 3.35 -1.91
C VAL A 124 -8.62 3.10 -0.41
N TYR A 125 -8.01 4.05 0.31
CA TYR A 125 -7.79 3.92 1.75
C TYR A 125 -9.10 3.89 2.52
N ALA A 126 -10.06 4.75 2.18
CA ALA A 126 -11.40 4.76 2.77
C ALA A 126 -12.16 3.44 2.51
N GLY A 127 -12.02 2.86 1.32
CA GLY A 127 -12.56 1.55 0.97
C GLY A 127 -12.00 0.43 1.82
N VAL A 128 -10.67 0.37 1.97
CA VAL A 128 -9.98 -0.61 2.82
C VAL A 128 -10.39 -0.45 4.28
N TRP A 129 -10.45 0.80 4.78
CA TRP A 129 -10.89 1.08 6.14
C TRP A 129 -12.34 0.64 6.37
N GLY A 130 -13.25 0.98 5.48
CA GLY A 130 -14.66 0.59 5.55
C GLY A 130 -14.83 -0.94 5.57
N PHE A 131 -14.08 -1.65 4.73
CA PHE A 131 -14.08 -3.11 4.72
C PHE A 131 -13.60 -3.71 6.06
N GLN A 132 -12.50 -3.20 6.61
CA GLN A 132 -11.97 -3.65 7.89
C GLN A 132 -12.93 -3.36 9.04
N PHE A 133 -13.55 -2.16 9.06
CA PHE A 133 -14.56 -1.78 10.04
C PHE A 133 -15.78 -2.69 9.98
N ALA A 134 -16.30 -2.98 8.79
CA ALA A 134 -17.42 -3.90 8.60
C ALA A 134 -17.07 -5.33 9.06
N ARG A 135 -15.85 -5.79 8.78
CA ARG A 135 -15.36 -7.10 9.24
C ARG A 135 -15.28 -7.17 10.77
N MET A 136 -14.79 -6.11 11.41
CA MET A 136 -14.72 -6.03 12.87
C MET A 136 -16.10 -6.03 13.51
N LYS A 137 -17.05 -5.23 12.98
CA LYS A 137 -18.46 -5.24 13.43
C LYS A 137 -19.09 -6.62 13.38
N ARG A 138 -18.84 -7.38 12.31
CA ARG A 138 -19.33 -8.76 12.18
C ARG A 138 -18.72 -9.70 13.22
N ARG A 139 -17.44 -9.56 13.54
CA ARG A 139 -16.77 -10.36 14.59
C ARG A 139 -17.35 -10.10 15.98
N ILE A 140 -17.55 -8.83 16.34
CA ILE A 140 -18.15 -8.43 17.61
C ILE A 140 -19.59 -8.97 17.72
N ALA A 141 -20.39 -8.85 16.67
CA ALA A 141 -21.75 -9.39 16.65
C ALA A 141 -21.79 -10.93 16.82
N CYS A 142 -20.81 -11.64 16.24
CA CYS A 142 -20.70 -13.09 16.41
C CYS A 142 -20.36 -13.46 17.86
N ILE A 143 -19.38 -12.78 18.48
CA ILE A 143 -18.99 -13.00 19.87
C ILE A 143 -20.16 -12.71 20.82
N ASN A 144 -20.88 -11.61 20.62
CA ASN A 144 -22.04 -11.27 21.45
C ASN A 144 -23.16 -12.32 21.35
N ARG A 145 -23.43 -12.87 20.16
CA ARG A 145 -24.40 -13.97 20.01
C ARG A 145 -23.96 -15.23 20.75
N CYS A 146 -22.68 -15.61 20.64
CA CYS A 146 -22.16 -16.76 21.36
C CYS A 146 -22.29 -16.58 22.88
N MET A 147 -21.97 -15.38 23.41
CA MET A 147 -22.12 -15.11 24.85
C MET A 147 -23.58 -15.17 25.33
N GLN A 148 -24.52 -14.65 24.52
CA GLN A 148 -25.95 -14.74 24.83
C GLN A 148 -26.45 -16.19 24.87
N GLN A 149 -26.00 -17.04 23.94
CA GLN A 149 -26.37 -18.46 23.92
C GLN A 149 -25.82 -19.23 25.14
N TRP A 150 -24.59 -18.89 25.59
CA TRP A 150 -24.01 -19.49 26.81
C TRP A 150 -24.74 -19.04 28.09
N GLY A 151 -25.14 -17.78 28.16
CA GLY A 151 -25.90 -17.25 29.30
C GLY A 151 -27.31 -17.84 29.44
N SER A 152 -27.97 -18.11 28.31
CA SER A 152 -29.32 -18.70 28.29
C SER A 152 -29.36 -20.21 28.45
N GLY A 153 -28.21 -20.89 28.38
CA GLY A 153 -28.10 -22.35 28.62
C GLY A 153 -27.65 -22.70 30.04
N ALA A 154 -27.43 -21.71 30.91
CA ALA A 154 -27.00 -21.89 32.29
C ALA A 154 -28.14 -21.68 33.31
N GLU A 155 -29.37 -21.40 32.87
CA GLU A 155 -30.61 -21.41 33.67
C GLU A 155 -31.38 -22.71 33.46
#